data_28a60f0608a12c98b4ad9d3d398a6617
#
_entry.id   28a60f0608a12c98b4ad9d3d398a6617
#
_cell.length_a   1.000
_cell.length_b   1.000
_cell.length_c   1.000
_cell.angle_alpha   90.00
_cell.angle_beta   90.00
_cell.angle_gamma   90.00
#
_symmetry.space_group_name_H-M   'P 1'
#
loop_
_entity.id
_entity.type
_entity.pdbx_description
1 polymer ?
#
loop_
_entity_poly.entity_id
_entity_poly.type
_entity_poly.pdbx_seq_one_letter_code
_entity_poly.pdbx_strand_id
1 'polypeptide(L)' 'MVMALKLFELNAESYPNVAAALYNMAEGYRFAGRTDDAKNGYERTLVADPDHAQAKAKLAAMMP' A
#
# COMPACT_ATOMS: atom_id res chain seq x y z
N MET A 1 14.94 -22.84 -1.25
CA MET A 1 15.66 -22.20 -1.81
C MET A 1 16.12 -20.93 -1.32
N VAL A 2 17.35 -20.91 -1.11
CA VAL A 2 18.00 -19.75 -0.57
C VAL A 2 17.80 -18.56 -1.47
N MET A 3 17.80 -18.81 -2.75
CA MET A 3 17.60 -17.75 -3.67
C MET A 3 16.30 -17.05 -3.49
N ALA A 4 15.26 -17.79 -3.26
CA ALA A 4 13.96 -17.19 -3.07
C ALA A 4 13.93 -16.33 -1.83
N LEU A 5 14.57 -16.78 -0.79
CA LEU A 5 14.62 -16.00 0.41
C LEU A 5 15.40 -14.73 0.22
N LYS A 6 16.53 -14.84 -0.49
CA LYS A 6 17.30 -13.69 -0.75
C LYS A 6 16.52 -12.68 -1.56
N LEU A 7 15.80 -13.15 -2.52
CA LEU A 7 15.00 -12.29 -3.32
C LEU A 7 13.96 -11.63 -2.48
N PHE A 8 13.40 -12.36 -1.58
CA PHE A 8 12.39 -11.80 -0.71
C PHE A 8 12.95 -10.72 0.18
N GLU A 9 14.14 -10.91 0.66
CA GLU A 9 14.79 -9.90 1.45
C GLU A 9 15.06 -8.67 0.64
N LEU A 10 15.47 -8.84 -0.59
CA LEU A 10 15.67 -7.72 -1.44
C LEU A 10 14.39 -7.02 -1.74
N ASN A 11 13.32 -7.75 -1.72
CA ASN A 11 12.03 -7.14 -1.93
C ASN A 11 11.58 -6.33 -0.76
N ALA A 12 12.35 -6.28 0.26
CA ALA A 12 12.09 -5.32 1.29
C ALA A 12 12.30 -3.93 0.73
N GLU A 13 12.98 -3.82 -0.41
CA GLU A 13 13.07 -2.53 -1.00
C GLU A 13 11.71 -2.11 -1.48
N SER A 14 11.41 -0.86 -1.28
CA SER A 14 10.11 -0.34 -1.66
C SER A 14 10.08 0.02 -3.13
N TYR A 15 8.89 0.14 -3.65
CA TYR A 15 8.64 0.56 -5.02
C TYR A 15 7.85 1.86 -4.96
N PRO A 16 8.50 2.99 -4.75
CA PRO A 16 7.78 4.23 -4.46
C PRO A 16 6.86 4.69 -5.58
N ASN A 17 7.24 4.45 -6.83
CA ASN A 17 6.37 4.86 -7.93
C ASN A 17 5.09 4.05 -7.98
N VAL A 18 5.21 2.75 -7.72
CA VAL A 18 4.04 1.88 -7.70
C VAL A 18 3.17 2.23 -6.50
N ALA A 19 3.81 2.44 -5.36
CA ALA A 19 3.07 2.79 -4.16
C ALA A 19 2.32 4.11 -4.35
N ALA A 20 2.94 5.08 -4.96
CA ALA A 20 2.29 6.37 -5.19
C ALA A 20 1.06 6.21 -6.08
N ALA A 21 1.16 5.40 -7.13
CA ALA A 21 0.02 5.18 -8.00
C ALA A 21 -1.11 4.47 -7.28
N LEU A 22 -0.78 3.47 -6.47
CA LEU A 22 -1.79 2.75 -5.71
C LEU A 22 -2.44 3.65 -4.67
N TYR A 23 -1.65 4.49 -4.04
CA TYR A 23 -2.16 5.41 -3.06
C TYR A 23 -3.14 6.41 -3.70
N ASN A 24 -2.77 6.95 -4.86
CA ASN A 24 -3.64 7.88 -5.56
C ASN A 24 -4.94 7.22 -5.97
N MET A 25 -4.89 5.97 -6.39
CA MET A 25 -6.07 5.24 -6.73
C MET A 25 -6.97 5.06 -5.52
N ALA A 26 -6.36 4.72 -4.39
CA ALA A 26 -7.12 4.56 -3.16
C ALA A 26 -7.79 5.86 -2.75
N GLU A 27 -7.09 6.97 -2.91
CA GLU A 27 -7.67 8.27 -2.59
C GLU A 27 -8.87 8.56 -3.49
N GLY A 28 -8.78 8.20 -4.75
CA GLY A 28 -9.89 8.36 -5.66
C GLY A 28 -11.11 7.57 -5.22
N TYR A 29 -10.89 6.34 -4.80
CA TYR A 29 -12.00 5.52 -4.28
C TYR A 29 -12.59 6.15 -3.04
N ARG A 30 -11.75 6.68 -2.18
CA ARG A 30 -12.21 7.28 -0.95
C ARG A 30 -13.11 8.48 -1.23
N PHE A 31 -12.71 9.32 -2.16
CA PHE A 31 -13.51 10.48 -2.53
C PHE A 31 -14.81 10.07 -3.21
N ALA A 32 -14.82 8.94 -3.87
CA ALA A 32 -16.02 8.42 -4.50
C ALA A 32 -16.94 7.70 -3.50
N GLY A 33 -16.55 7.60 -2.26
CA GLY A 33 -17.35 6.92 -1.26
C GLY A 33 -17.20 5.41 -1.27
N ARG A 34 -16.23 4.89 -2.01
CA ARG A 34 -16.02 3.45 -2.12
C ARG A 34 -15.00 3.03 -1.07
N THR A 35 -15.47 2.94 0.15
CA THR A 35 -14.59 2.74 1.30
C THR A 35 -13.83 1.43 1.25
N ASP A 36 -14.49 0.35 0.87
CA ASP A 36 -13.81 -0.94 0.82
C ASP A 36 -12.73 -0.97 -0.23
N ASP A 37 -12.99 -0.35 -1.36
CA ASP A 37 -11.99 -0.28 -2.43
C ASP A 37 -10.82 0.59 -2.01
N ALA A 38 -11.10 1.67 -1.31
CA ALA A 38 -10.06 2.55 -0.82
C ALA A 38 -9.16 1.82 0.17
N LYS A 39 -9.77 1.08 1.09
CA LYS A 39 -9.01 0.34 2.07
C LYS A 39 -8.11 -0.67 1.40
N ASN A 40 -8.63 -1.39 0.43
CA ASN A 40 -7.85 -2.34 -0.32
C ASN A 40 -6.69 -1.64 -1.03
N GLY A 41 -6.94 -0.47 -1.60
CA GLY A 41 -5.91 0.30 -2.27
C GLY A 41 -4.79 0.72 -1.33
N TYR A 42 -5.14 1.14 -0.13
CA TYR A 42 -4.11 1.51 0.84
C TYR A 42 -3.32 0.29 1.29
N GLU A 43 -3.97 -0.84 1.43
CA GLU A 43 -3.27 -2.07 1.79
C GLU A 43 -2.28 -2.45 0.70
N ARG A 44 -2.67 -2.31 -0.54
CA ARG A 44 -1.78 -2.61 -1.66
C ARG A 44 -0.62 -1.63 -1.71
N THR A 45 -0.88 -0.38 -1.36
CA THR A 45 0.18 0.62 -1.26
C THR A 45 1.24 0.15 -0.27
N LEU A 46 0.82 -0.41 0.85
CA LEU A 46 1.76 -0.89 1.86
C LEU A 46 2.47 -2.17 1.45
N VAL A 47 1.89 -2.93 0.55
CA VAL A 47 2.62 -4.06 -0.01
C VAL A 47 3.78 -3.56 -0.87
N ALA A 48 3.53 -2.51 -1.64
CA ALA A 48 4.56 -1.94 -2.50
C ALA A 48 5.59 -1.15 -1.69
N ASP A 49 5.14 -0.49 -0.63
CA ASP A 49 6.03 0.33 0.21
C ASP A 49 5.56 0.24 1.65
N PRO A 50 6.11 -0.71 2.41
CA PRO A 50 5.67 -0.91 3.80
C PRO A 50 5.87 0.30 4.70
N ASP A 51 6.72 1.23 4.30
CA ASP A 51 6.98 2.41 5.10
C ASP A 51 6.19 3.63 4.66
N HIS A 52 5.20 3.43 3.80
CA HIS A 52 4.40 4.54 3.29
C HIS A 52 3.54 5.11 4.41
N ALA A 53 3.99 6.20 4.99
CA ALA A 53 3.36 6.75 6.19
C ALA A 53 1.92 7.19 5.95
N GLN A 54 1.65 7.77 4.80
CA GLN A 54 0.31 8.25 4.50
C GLN A 54 -0.69 7.11 4.40
N ALA A 55 -0.29 6.00 3.75
CA ALA A 55 -1.17 4.85 3.65
C ALA A 55 -1.43 4.23 5.01
N LYS A 56 -0.40 4.18 5.85
CA LYS A 56 -0.58 3.66 7.20
C LYS A 56 -1.58 4.51 7.97
N ALA A 57 -1.44 5.82 7.86
CA ALA A 57 -2.33 6.72 8.58
C ALA A 57 -3.76 6.60 8.09
N LYS A 58 -3.94 6.49 6.77
CA LYS A 58 -5.29 6.36 6.21
C LYS A 58 -5.95 5.06 6.63
N LEU A 59 -5.19 3.99 6.60
CA LEU A 59 -5.74 2.70 7.03
C LEU A 59 -6.13 2.72 8.49
N ALA A 60 -5.29 3.32 9.32
CA ALA A 60 -5.59 3.42 10.73
C ALA A 60 -6.86 4.22 10.96
N ALA A 61 -7.06 5.27 10.18
CA ALA A 61 -8.26 6.09 10.31
C ALA A 61 -9.52 5.36 9.84
N MET A 62 -9.37 4.38 8.96
CA MET A 62 -10.50 3.64 8.42
C MET A 62 -10.83 2.39 9.23
N MET A 63 -9.97 2.02 10.13
CA MET A 63 -10.23 0.85 10.96
C MET A 63 -11.07 1.22 12.15
N PRO A 64 -12.00 0.36 12.52
CA PRO A 64 -12.84 0.64 13.73
C PRO A 64 -12.04 0.63 14.99
#